data_b600b61fb8ae85f495ceb595e8274943
#
_entry.id   b600b61fb8ae85f495ceb595e8274943
#
_cell.length_a   1.000
_cell.length_b   1.000
_cell.length_c   1.000
_cell.angle_alpha   90.00
_cell.angle_beta   90.00
_cell.angle_gamma   90.00
#
_symmetry.space_group_name_H-M   'P 1'
#
loop_
_entity.id
_entity.type
_entity.pdbx_description
1 polymer ?
#
loop_
_entity_poly.entity_id
_entity_poly.type
_entity_poly.pdbx_seq_one_letter_code
_entity_poly.pdbx_strand_id
1 'polypeptide(L)'
;MTLSHEQADYARKRIVEDGVADQVEIRVQDYRDVTDGAYDAIASVGMAEHVGEAMLPVYAAHLYALLRPGGRLLNHAISRRPGPRVRTSRTSFIDRYVFPDGELEPLHVMVAAIEGAGFEVRDVESLREHYALTLRCWVANLEERWDGAVTASSPGRARIWRLYMAASALGFQANRIGLNQILAVRPDHHGHSGMPRTRAALNGAER
;
A
#
# COMPACT_ATOMS: atom_id res chain seq x y z
N MET A 1 6.27 -4.72 8.89
CA MET A 1 6.20 -6.20 8.76
C MET A 1 6.12 -6.61 7.30
N THR A 2 6.52 -7.83 6.95
CA THR A 2 6.49 -8.39 5.60
C THR A 2 6.46 -9.91 5.68
N LEU A 3 6.02 -10.57 4.59
CA LEU A 3 6.17 -12.03 4.43
C LEU A 3 7.48 -12.42 3.75
N SER A 4 8.22 -11.48 3.15
CA SER A 4 9.49 -11.73 2.48
C SER A 4 10.65 -11.68 3.46
N HIS A 5 11.38 -12.79 3.57
CA HIS A 5 12.61 -12.86 4.36
C HIS A 5 13.68 -11.91 3.81
N GLU A 6 13.81 -11.82 2.48
CA GLU A 6 14.78 -10.96 1.82
C GLU A 6 14.52 -9.47 2.11
N GLN A 7 13.23 -9.06 2.09
CA GLN A 7 12.85 -7.70 2.48
C GLN A 7 13.13 -7.44 3.96
N ALA A 8 12.84 -8.39 4.83
CA ALA A 8 13.08 -8.27 6.25
C ALA A 8 14.58 -8.13 6.56
N ASP A 9 15.42 -8.95 5.93
CA ASP A 9 16.86 -8.92 6.13
C ASP A 9 17.48 -7.63 5.60
N TYR A 10 17.03 -7.15 4.45
CA TYR A 10 17.41 -5.85 3.93
C TYR A 10 17.00 -4.72 4.89
N ALA A 11 15.75 -4.74 5.37
CA ALA A 11 15.25 -3.72 6.30
C ALA A 11 16.01 -3.74 7.63
N ARG A 12 16.29 -4.92 8.21
CA ARG A 12 17.10 -5.08 9.43
C ARG A 12 18.50 -4.47 9.28
N LYS A 13 19.14 -4.68 8.12
CA LYS A 13 20.42 -4.07 7.81
C LYS A 13 20.31 -2.54 7.78
N ARG A 14 19.28 -2.01 7.11
CA ARG A 14 19.05 -0.56 6.98
C ARG A 14 18.80 0.13 8.32
N ILE A 15 17.97 -0.43 9.21
CA ILE A 15 17.70 0.20 10.51
C ILE A 15 18.95 0.27 11.40
N VAL A 16 19.89 -0.66 11.24
CA VAL A 16 21.20 -0.62 11.94
C VAL A 16 22.08 0.48 11.34
N GLU A 17 22.18 0.53 9.99
CA GLU A 17 22.96 1.56 9.27
C GLU A 17 22.44 2.98 9.58
N ASP A 18 21.12 3.14 9.69
CA ASP A 18 20.46 4.42 9.98
C ASP A 18 20.43 4.76 11.49
N GLY A 19 20.90 3.87 12.36
CA GLY A 19 21.01 4.10 13.81
C GLY A 19 19.65 4.12 14.54
N VAL A 20 18.64 3.43 14.03
CA VAL A 20 17.26 3.40 14.59
C VAL A 20 16.83 1.99 15.02
N ALA A 21 17.78 1.07 15.21
CA ALA A 21 17.49 -0.34 15.53
C ALA A 21 16.80 -0.52 16.91
N ASP A 22 16.93 0.42 17.81
CA ASP A 22 16.27 0.47 19.12
C ASP A 22 14.81 0.98 19.05
N GLN A 23 14.41 1.60 17.92
CA GLN A 23 13.11 2.20 17.72
C GLN A 23 12.25 1.43 16.72
N VAL A 24 12.84 0.53 15.91
CA VAL A 24 12.18 -0.15 14.81
C VAL A 24 12.33 -1.66 14.91
N GLU A 25 11.22 -2.37 14.96
CA GLU A 25 11.17 -3.83 14.88
C GLU A 25 10.74 -4.29 13.49
N ILE A 26 11.49 -5.22 12.89
CA ILE A 26 11.14 -5.86 11.61
C ILE A 26 10.64 -7.28 11.85
N ARG A 27 9.36 -7.51 11.56
CA ARG A 27 8.70 -8.82 11.72
C ARG A 27 8.45 -9.47 10.38
N VAL A 28 8.78 -10.77 10.28
CA VAL A 28 8.32 -11.66 9.21
C VAL A 28 7.06 -12.34 9.72
N GLN A 29 5.91 -11.80 9.35
CA GLN A 29 4.63 -12.20 9.95
C GLN A 29 3.48 -11.85 9.00
N ASP A 30 2.46 -12.74 8.95
CA ASP A 30 1.19 -12.43 8.31
C ASP A 30 0.43 -11.37 9.14
N TYR A 31 -0.22 -10.42 8.47
CA TYR A 31 -0.97 -9.37 9.16
C TYR A 31 -2.09 -9.95 10.03
N ARG A 32 -2.64 -11.11 9.65
CA ARG A 32 -3.72 -11.79 10.37
C ARG A 32 -3.30 -12.33 11.74
N ASP A 33 -2.00 -12.56 11.91
CA ASP A 33 -1.42 -13.10 13.14
C ASP A 33 -0.96 -12.00 14.12
N VAL A 34 -1.12 -10.71 13.74
CA VAL A 34 -0.80 -9.59 14.63
C VAL A 34 -1.87 -9.48 15.69
N THR A 35 -1.50 -9.62 16.97
CA THR A 35 -2.42 -9.58 18.11
C THR A 35 -2.04 -8.58 19.19
N ASP A 36 -0.87 -7.97 19.08
CA ASP A 36 -0.28 -7.04 20.04
C ASP A 36 -0.68 -5.56 19.81
N GLY A 37 -1.90 -5.28 19.32
CA GLY A 37 -2.49 -3.92 19.27
C GLY A 37 -2.50 -3.31 20.68
N ALA A 38 -2.90 -2.18 20.85
CA ALA A 38 -3.54 -1.01 20.50
C ALA A 38 -2.55 0.05 19.94
N TYR A 39 -2.32 0.02 18.66
CA TYR A 39 -1.43 0.96 18.00
C TYR A 39 -2.03 2.37 17.92
N ASP A 40 -1.17 3.39 17.95
CA ASP A 40 -1.56 4.78 17.71
C ASP A 40 -1.90 5.05 16.25
N ALA A 41 -1.16 4.39 15.35
CA ALA A 41 -1.33 4.52 13.91
C ALA A 41 -0.91 3.23 13.19
N ILE A 42 -1.58 2.96 12.08
CA ILE A 42 -1.25 1.87 11.15
C ILE A 42 -1.11 2.48 9.75
N ALA A 43 -0.01 2.16 9.06
CA ALA A 43 0.14 2.40 7.63
C ALA A 43 0.16 1.05 6.89
N SER A 44 -0.80 0.85 6.00
CA SER A 44 -0.83 -0.30 5.09
C SER A 44 -0.52 0.18 3.68
N VAL A 45 0.62 -0.24 3.14
CA VAL A 45 1.15 0.26 1.89
C VAL A 45 1.42 -0.91 0.93
N GLY A 46 0.69 -0.96 -0.19
CA GLY A 46 0.85 -1.98 -1.22
C GLY A 46 0.51 -3.39 -0.75
N MET A 47 -0.37 -3.51 0.25
CA MET A 47 -0.78 -4.80 0.82
C MET A 47 -2.21 -5.18 0.44
N ALA A 48 -3.11 -4.21 0.38
CA ALA A 48 -4.54 -4.44 0.14
C ALA A 48 -4.80 -5.10 -1.23
N GLU A 49 -3.90 -4.91 -2.19
CA GLU A 49 -3.92 -5.54 -3.51
C GLU A 49 -3.76 -7.06 -3.46
N HIS A 50 -3.26 -7.60 -2.34
CA HIS A 50 -3.04 -9.04 -2.13
C HIS A 50 -4.09 -9.67 -1.20
N VAL A 51 -5.04 -8.89 -0.70
CA VAL A 51 -6.08 -9.38 0.23
C VAL A 51 -7.24 -10.06 -0.53
N GLY A 52 -7.62 -9.49 -1.68
CA GLY A 52 -8.79 -9.93 -2.46
C GLY A 52 -10.12 -9.40 -1.91
N GLU A 53 -11.08 -9.14 -2.81
CA GLU A 53 -12.37 -8.49 -2.49
C GLU A 53 -13.12 -9.18 -1.33
N ALA A 54 -13.19 -10.52 -1.36
CA ALA A 54 -13.91 -11.29 -0.35
C ALA A 54 -13.35 -11.13 1.07
N MET A 55 -12.07 -10.82 1.21
CA MET A 55 -11.38 -10.71 2.49
C MET A 55 -11.21 -9.26 2.97
N LEU A 56 -11.57 -8.25 2.15
CA LEU A 56 -11.46 -6.85 2.55
C LEU A 56 -12.21 -6.50 3.84
N PRO A 57 -13.44 -7.01 4.09
CA PRO A 57 -14.12 -6.77 5.36
C PRO A 57 -13.34 -7.33 6.57
N VAL A 58 -12.77 -8.52 6.43
CA VAL A 58 -11.94 -9.15 7.49
C VAL A 58 -10.67 -8.35 7.73
N TYR A 59 -10.01 -7.93 6.64
CA TYR A 59 -8.83 -7.08 6.69
C TYR A 59 -9.11 -5.76 7.41
N ALA A 60 -10.16 -5.04 7.02
CA ALA A 60 -10.51 -3.76 7.62
C ALA A 60 -10.90 -3.90 9.11
N ALA A 61 -11.69 -4.93 9.45
CA ALA A 61 -12.06 -5.22 10.82
C ALA A 61 -10.84 -5.54 11.71
N HIS A 62 -9.88 -6.28 11.16
CA HIS A 62 -8.64 -6.59 11.88
C HIS A 62 -7.80 -5.34 12.15
N LEU A 63 -7.60 -4.48 11.16
CA LEU A 63 -6.91 -3.20 11.34
C LEU A 63 -7.62 -2.29 12.35
N TYR A 64 -8.97 -2.29 12.33
CA TYR A 64 -9.76 -1.55 13.31
C TYR A 64 -9.51 -2.06 14.74
N ALA A 65 -9.52 -3.37 14.94
CA ALA A 65 -9.27 -3.98 16.24
C ALA A 65 -7.87 -3.67 16.79
N LEU A 66 -6.87 -3.61 15.93
CA LEU A 66 -5.48 -3.32 16.29
C LEU A 66 -5.21 -1.87 16.67
N LEU A 67 -6.06 -0.92 16.29
CA LEU A 67 -5.90 0.49 16.64
C LEU A 67 -6.54 0.78 18.00
N ARG A 68 -5.95 1.67 18.80
CA ARG A 68 -6.63 2.25 19.96
C ARG A 68 -7.74 3.22 19.52
N PRO A 69 -8.75 3.53 20.37
CA PRO A 69 -9.65 4.64 20.11
C PRO A 69 -8.88 5.94 19.85
N GLY A 70 -9.25 6.69 18.82
CA GLY A 70 -8.52 7.85 18.30
C GLY A 70 -7.29 7.50 17.44
N GLY A 71 -6.99 6.23 17.24
CA GLY A 71 -5.91 5.76 16.36
C GLY A 71 -6.23 5.97 14.88
N ARG A 72 -5.21 6.04 14.04
CA ARG A 72 -5.31 6.41 12.61
C ARG A 72 -4.87 5.28 11.70
N LEU A 73 -5.57 5.11 10.60
CA LEU A 73 -5.20 4.22 9.50
C LEU A 73 -4.88 5.04 8.26
N LEU A 74 -3.72 4.81 7.65
CA LEU A 74 -3.42 5.19 6.28
C LEU A 74 -3.39 3.92 5.42
N ASN A 75 -4.35 3.76 4.52
CA ASN A 75 -4.32 2.70 3.52
C ASN A 75 -3.90 3.26 2.17
N HIS A 76 -2.76 2.82 1.67
CA HIS A 76 -2.18 3.23 0.39
C HIS A 76 -2.17 2.04 -0.55
N ALA A 77 -3.03 2.07 -1.57
CA ALA A 77 -3.21 0.94 -2.47
C ALA A 77 -3.50 1.36 -3.91
N ILE A 78 -3.07 0.51 -4.84
CA ILE A 78 -3.42 0.62 -6.26
C ILE A 78 -4.88 0.21 -6.41
N SER A 79 -5.62 0.96 -7.24
CA SER A 79 -7.01 0.69 -7.56
C SER A 79 -7.24 0.55 -9.07
N ARG A 80 -8.27 -0.19 -9.45
CA ARG A 80 -8.78 -0.20 -10.81
C ARG A 80 -9.94 0.79 -10.98
N ARG A 81 -10.26 1.10 -12.21
CA ARG A 81 -11.48 1.87 -12.50
C ARG A 81 -12.72 1.09 -12.11
N PRO A 82 -13.81 1.76 -11.68
CA PRO A 82 -15.11 1.14 -11.55
C PRO A 82 -15.56 0.52 -12.86
N GLY A 83 -16.30 -0.58 -12.80
CA GLY A 83 -16.83 -1.29 -13.95
C GLY A 83 -16.81 -2.80 -13.78
N PRO A 84 -17.30 -3.55 -14.76
CA PRO A 84 -17.26 -4.99 -14.72
C PRO A 84 -15.84 -5.50 -14.48
N ARG A 85 -15.71 -6.51 -13.64
CA ARG A 85 -14.42 -7.16 -13.39
C ARG A 85 -14.00 -7.87 -14.67
N VAL A 86 -13.02 -7.32 -15.36
CA VAL A 86 -12.37 -8.06 -16.44
C VAL A 86 -11.55 -9.15 -15.74
N ARG A 87 -12.01 -10.40 -15.82
CA ARG A 87 -11.21 -11.55 -15.39
C ARG A 87 -9.93 -11.52 -16.21
N THR A 88 -8.85 -11.01 -15.62
CA THR A 88 -7.54 -11.18 -16.21
C THR A 88 -7.31 -12.69 -16.34
N SER A 89 -6.99 -13.12 -17.55
CA SER A 89 -6.61 -14.50 -17.76
C SER A 89 -5.45 -14.81 -16.82
N ARG A 90 -5.44 -15.99 -16.18
CA ARG A 90 -4.29 -16.51 -15.41
C ARG A 90 -2.98 -16.51 -16.23
N THR A 91 -3.05 -16.11 -17.48
CA THR A 91 -1.96 -15.97 -18.44
C THR A 91 -1.53 -14.52 -18.65
N SER A 92 -2.03 -13.54 -17.87
CA SER A 92 -1.57 -12.17 -18.00
C SER A 92 -0.08 -12.09 -17.63
N PHE A 93 0.64 -11.14 -18.24
CA PHE A 93 2.05 -10.93 -17.93
C PHE A 93 2.27 -10.62 -16.44
N ILE A 94 1.39 -9.82 -15.82
CA ILE A 94 1.50 -9.43 -14.41
C ILE A 94 1.29 -10.65 -13.51
N ASP A 95 0.22 -11.43 -13.73
CA ASP A 95 -0.08 -12.61 -12.91
C ASP A 95 1.00 -13.68 -13.02
N ARG A 96 1.64 -13.78 -14.19
CA ARG A 96 2.64 -14.83 -14.41
C ARG A 96 4.03 -14.46 -13.87
N TYR A 97 4.42 -13.18 -13.92
CA TYR A 97 5.81 -12.81 -13.71
C TYR A 97 6.06 -11.80 -12.60
N VAL A 98 5.02 -11.13 -12.11
CA VAL A 98 5.19 -10.04 -11.13
C VAL A 98 4.38 -10.27 -9.87
N PHE A 99 3.06 -10.37 -9.97
CA PHE A 99 2.13 -10.52 -8.85
C PHE A 99 1.08 -11.59 -9.13
N PRO A 100 1.36 -12.87 -8.88
CA PRO A 100 0.45 -13.99 -9.20
C PRO A 100 -0.92 -13.89 -8.55
N ASP A 101 -0.99 -13.28 -7.37
CA ASP A 101 -2.20 -13.20 -6.53
C ASP A 101 -2.74 -11.75 -6.40
N GLY A 102 -2.28 -10.84 -7.27
CA GLY A 102 -2.70 -9.44 -7.21
C GLY A 102 -4.14 -9.25 -7.66
N GLU A 103 -4.95 -8.60 -6.83
CA GLU A 103 -6.35 -8.30 -7.10
C GLU A 103 -6.63 -6.82 -6.82
N LEU A 104 -6.81 -6.03 -7.89
CA LEU A 104 -7.08 -4.60 -7.75
C LEU A 104 -8.58 -4.36 -7.60
N GLU A 105 -8.96 -3.61 -6.57
CA GLU A 105 -10.34 -3.21 -6.36
C GLU A 105 -10.57 -1.73 -6.66
N PRO A 106 -11.79 -1.33 -7.04
CA PRO A 106 -12.13 0.07 -7.15
C PRO A 106 -12.03 0.78 -5.80
N LEU A 107 -11.67 2.06 -5.82
CA LEU A 107 -11.55 2.88 -4.62
C LEU A 107 -12.78 2.78 -3.68
N HIS A 108 -14.00 2.84 -4.25
CA HIS A 108 -15.23 2.81 -3.45
C HIS A 108 -15.43 1.49 -2.69
N VAL A 109 -14.92 0.36 -3.22
CA VAL A 109 -14.98 -0.94 -2.53
C VAL A 109 -14.09 -0.92 -1.29
N MET A 110 -12.88 -0.35 -1.41
CA MET A 110 -11.97 -0.20 -0.27
C MET A 110 -12.52 0.75 0.78
N VAL A 111 -13.07 1.91 0.36
CA VAL A 111 -13.72 2.86 1.29
C VAL A 111 -14.86 2.19 2.02
N ALA A 112 -15.75 1.48 1.30
CA ALA A 112 -16.87 0.77 1.91
C ALA A 112 -16.44 -0.30 2.93
N ALA A 113 -15.37 -1.04 2.65
CA ALA A 113 -14.83 -2.03 3.57
C ALA A 113 -14.28 -1.37 4.86
N ILE A 114 -13.56 -0.24 4.71
CA ILE A 114 -13.01 0.51 5.85
C ILE A 114 -14.14 1.09 6.70
N GLU A 115 -15.13 1.77 6.10
CA GLU A 115 -16.28 2.32 6.82
C GLU A 115 -17.14 1.20 7.46
N GLY A 116 -17.34 0.10 6.75
CA GLY A 116 -18.07 -1.06 7.25
C GLY A 116 -17.43 -1.71 8.47
N ALA A 117 -16.13 -1.53 8.69
CA ALA A 117 -15.42 -1.98 9.89
C ALA A 117 -15.57 -1.01 11.09
N GLY A 118 -16.18 0.16 10.89
CA GLY A 118 -16.40 1.16 11.93
C GLY A 118 -15.46 2.36 11.90
N PHE A 119 -14.57 2.44 10.92
CA PHE A 119 -13.73 3.63 10.73
C PHE A 119 -14.54 4.84 10.24
N GLU A 120 -14.11 6.03 10.62
CA GLU A 120 -14.49 7.28 9.99
C GLU A 120 -13.43 7.65 8.94
N VAL A 121 -13.79 7.64 7.66
CA VAL A 121 -12.90 8.08 6.58
C VAL A 121 -12.82 9.61 6.60
N ARG A 122 -11.60 10.15 6.76
CA ARG A 122 -11.36 11.59 6.93
C ARG A 122 -10.85 12.26 5.66
N ASP A 123 -10.08 11.52 4.86
CA ASP A 123 -9.54 12.02 3.61
C ASP A 123 -9.28 10.89 2.62
N VAL A 124 -9.39 11.24 1.34
CA VAL A 124 -9.01 10.37 0.24
C VAL A 124 -8.23 11.19 -0.77
N GLU A 125 -6.96 10.85 -0.94
CA GLU A 125 -6.08 11.51 -1.90
C GLU A 125 -5.75 10.58 -3.07
N SER A 126 -5.91 11.08 -4.31
CA SER A 126 -5.49 10.37 -5.51
C SER A 126 -4.08 10.78 -5.91
N LEU A 127 -3.18 9.81 -5.91
CA LEU A 127 -1.77 9.97 -6.28
C LEU A 127 -1.42 9.36 -7.64
N ARG A 128 -2.42 9.16 -8.49
CA ARG A 128 -2.29 8.49 -9.78
C ARG A 128 -1.17 9.08 -10.65
N GLU A 129 -1.19 10.39 -10.85
CA GLU A 129 -0.23 11.08 -11.71
C GLU A 129 1.16 11.12 -11.09
N HIS A 130 1.23 11.28 -9.77
CA HIS A 130 2.48 11.24 -9.01
C HIS A 130 3.15 9.86 -9.15
N TYR A 131 2.37 8.78 -9.09
CA TYR A 131 2.93 7.45 -9.21
C TYR A 131 3.40 7.12 -10.63
N ALA A 132 2.76 7.69 -11.65
CA ALA A 132 3.27 7.61 -13.02
C ALA A 132 4.67 8.25 -13.15
N LEU A 133 4.92 9.38 -12.47
CA LEU A 133 6.24 10.02 -12.41
C LEU A 133 7.24 9.16 -11.63
N THR A 134 6.83 8.63 -10.46
CA THR A 134 7.65 7.73 -9.65
C THR A 134 8.13 6.52 -10.44
N LEU A 135 7.22 5.87 -11.17
CA LEU A 135 7.57 4.71 -12.00
C LEU A 135 8.56 5.05 -13.12
N ARG A 136 8.45 6.22 -13.72
CA ARG A 136 9.44 6.70 -14.71
C ARG A 136 10.82 6.90 -14.10
N CYS A 137 10.88 7.48 -12.89
CA CYS A 137 12.13 7.59 -12.14
C CYS A 137 12.72 6.21 -11.83
N TRP A 138 11.88 5.23 -11.43
CA TRP A 138 12.35 3.88 -11.19
C TRP A 138 12.87 3.19 -12.44
N VAL A 139 12.23 3.40 -13.60
CA VAL A 139 12.74 2.88 -14.87
C VAL A 139 14.10 3.51 -15.20
N ALA A 140 14.23 4.83 -15.07
CA ALA A 140 15.50 5.52 -15.32
C ALA A 140 16.62 5.02 -14.39
N ASN A 141 16.33 4.89 -13.08
CA ASN A 141 17.28 4.36 -12.10
C ASN A 141 17.69 2.91 -12.40
N LEU A 142 16.74 2.08 -12.85
CA LEU A 142 17.03 0.69 -13.25
C LEU A 142 17.94 0.65 -14.48
N GLU A 143 17.68 1.50 -15.48
CA GLU A 143 18.46 1.57 -16.70
C GLU A 143 19.87 2.10 -16.44
N GLU A 144 20.02 3.12 -15.60
CA GLU A 144 21.32 3.66 -15.20
C GLU A 144 22.16 2.63 -14.43
N ARG A 145 21.51 1.77 -13.61
CA ARG A 145 22.19 0.77 -12.78
C ARG A 145 21.94 -0.65 -13.26
N TRP A 146 21.84 -0.83 -14.58
CA TRP A 146 21.44 -2.08 -15.21
C TRP A 146 22.30 -3.28 -14.78
N ASP A 147 23.61 -3.16 -14.81
CA ASP A 147 24.54 -4.25 -14.47
C ASP A 147 24.40 -4.65 -12.99
N GLY A 148 24.20 -3.68 -12.11
CA GLY A 148 23.92 -3.92 -10.70
C GLY A 148 22.61 -4.67 -10.50
N ALA A 149 21.55 -4.29 -11.22
CA ALA A 149 20.26 -4.96 -11.15
C ALA A 149 20.32 -6.41 -11.69
N VAL A 150 21.09 -6.63 -12.77
CA VAL A 150 21.33 -7.96 -13.34
C VAL A 150 22.10 -8.83 -12.34
N THR A 151 23.13 -8.28 -11.71
CA THR A 151 23.92 -8.98 -10.68
C THR A 151 23.08 -9.33 -9.45
N ALA A 152 22.22 -8.40 -8.99
CA ALA A 152 21.36 -8.61 -7.84
C ALA A 152 20.20 -9.61 -8.08
N SER A 153 19.87 -9.88 -9.35
CA SER A 153 18.75 -10.76 -9.70
C SER A 153 19.04 -11.70 -10.87
N SER A 154 18.77 -11.28 -12.08
CA SER A 154 19.13 -11.93 -13.35
C SER A 154 18.75 -11.02 -14.52
N PRO A 155 19.34 -11.24 -15.74
CA PRO A 155 18.95 -10.46 -16.93
C PRO A 155 17.46 -10.57 -17.28
N GLY A 156 16.88 -11.75 -17.10
CA GLY A 156 15.45 -11.99 -17.33
C GLY A 156 14.58 -11.19 -16.38
N ARG A 157 14.88 -11.22 -15.07
CA ARG A 157 14.11 -10.51 -14.04
C ARG A 157 14.24 -8.99 -14.18
N ALA A 158 15.42 -8.48 -14.46
CA ALA A 158 15.62 -7.05 -14.72
C ALA A 158 14.76 -6.55 -15.91
N ARG A 159 14.69 -7.33 -17.01
CA ARG A 159 13.82 -7.02 -18.17
C ARG A 159 12.35 -7.06 -17.82
N ILE A 160 11.90 -8.04 -17.03
CA ILE A 160 10.49 -8.15 -16.56
C ILE A 160 10.13 -6.89 -15.76
N TRP A 161 10.94 -6.51 -14.78
CA TRP A 161 10.69 -5.33 -13.95
C TRP A 161 10.69 -4.03 -14.75
N ARG A 162 11.63 -3.87 -15.69
CA ARG A 162 11.66 -2.71 -16.59
C ARG A 162 10.36 -2.60 -17.40
N LEU A 163 9.93 -3.70 -18.02
CA LEU A 163 8.69 -3.73 -18.80
C LEU A 163 7.46 -3.45 -17.93
N TYR A 164 7.38 -4.09 -16.76
CA TYR A 164 6.31 -3.89 -15.80
C TYR A 164 6.18 -2.44 -15.36
N MET A 165 7.28 -1.82 -14.91
CA MET A 165 7.25 -0.43 -14.42
C MET A 165 6.91 0.56 -15.55
N ALA A 166 7.45 0.37 -16.75
CA ALA A 166 7.14 1.22 -17.90
C ALA A 166 5.67 1.09 -18.33
N ALA A 167 5.15 -0.13 -18.42
CA ALA A 167 3.74 -0.38 -18.76
C ALA A 167 2.79 0.16 -17.67
N SER A 168 3.16 0.02 -16.40
CA SER A 168 2.40 0.56 -15.27
C SER A 168 2.37 2.08 -15.29
N ALA A 169 3.49 2.75 -15.58
CA ALA A 169 3.53 4.22 -15.73
C ALA A 169 2.53 4.71 -16.78
N LEU A 170 2.45 4.03 -17.93
CA LEU A 170 1.45 4.30 -18.96
C LEU A 170 0.02 4.00 -18.51
N GLY A 171 -0.17 2.93 -17.72
CA GLY A 171 -1.46 2.58 -17.13
C GLY A 171 -1.99 3.68 -16.20
N PHE A 172 -1.15 4.17 -15.30
CA PHE A 172 -1.47 5.30 -14.42
C PHE A 172 -1.72 6.59 -15.20
N GLN A 173 -0.86 6.91 -16.17
CA GLN A 173 -1.01 8.10 -17.01
C GLN A 173 -2.33 8.08 -17.78
N ALA A 174 -2.69 6.94 -18.35
CA ALA A 174 -3.92 6.76 -19.12
C ALA A 174 -5.18 6.55 -18.25
N ASN A 175 -5.07 6.69 -16.91
CA ASN A 175 -6.17 6.47 -15.98
C ASN A 175 -6.82 5.09 -16.10
N ARG A 176 -6.04 4.05 -16.41
CA ARG A 176 -6.53 2.65 -16.41
C ARG A 176 -6.50 2.07 -15.00
N ILE A 177 -5.51 2.48 -14.21
CA ILE A 177 -5.33 2.18 -12.80
C ILE A 177 -5.12 3.47 -12.03
N GLY A 178 -5.47 3.46 -10.75
CA GLY A 178 -5.29 4.56 -9.81
C GLY A 178 -4.39 4.16 -8.65
N LEU A 179 -3.95 5.14 -7.89
CA LEU A 179 -3.30 4.96 -6.59
C LEU A 179 -3.96 5.92 -5.62
N ASN A 180 -4.40 5.42 -4.46
CA ASN A 180 -5.11 6.25 -3.50
C ASN A 180 -4.54 6.06 -2.10
N GLN A 181 -4.52 7.14 -1.34
CA GLN A 181 -4.35 7.13 0.11
C GLN A 181 -5.70 7.40 0.76
N ILE A 182 -6.13 6.49 1.61
CA ILE A 182 -7.33 6.63 2.43
C ILE A 182 -6.85 6.83 3.86
N LEU A 183 -7.12 8.02 4.40
CA LEU A 183 -6.90 8.34 5.81
C LEU A 183 -8.19 8.12 6.57
N ALA A 184 -8.16 7.23 7.53
CA ALA A 184 -9.30 6.90 8.37
C ALA A 184 -8.90 6.94 9.86
N VAL A 185 -9.88 7.08 10.73
CA VAL A 185 -9.68 7.09 12.18
C VAL A 185 -10.64 6.11 12.84
N ARG A 186 -10.18 5.45 13.90
CA ARG A 186 -11.05 4.75 14.84
C ARG A 186 -11.59 5.78 15.84
N PRO A 187 -12.87 6.23 15.76
CA PRO A 187 -13.42 7.18 16.71
C PRO A 187 -13.35 6.63 18.14
N ASP A 188 -13.30 7.52 19.12
CA ASP A 188 -13.45 7.10 20.51
C ASP A 188 -14.91 6.76 20.85
N HIS A 189 -15.16 6.35 22.10
CA HIS A 189 -16.51 5.97 22.57
C HIS A 189 -17.49 7.16 22.63
N HIS A 190 -17.02 8.39 22.50
CA HIS A 190 -17.84 9.60 22.36
C HIS A 190 -17.99 10.06 20.91
N GLY A 191 -17.41 9.33 19.95
CA GLY A 191 -17.41 9.69 18.54
C GLY A 191 -16.38 10.76 18.15
N HIS A 192 -15.41 11.08 19.02
CA HIS A 192 -14.37 12.04 18.66
C HIS A 192 -13.29 11.36 17.80
N SER A 193 -12.94 12.02 16.72
CA SER A 193 -11.89 11.54 15.81
C SER A 193 -10.47 11.95 16.22
N GLY A 194 -10.33 12.99 17.06
CA GLY A 194 -9.02 13.60 17.38
C GLY A 194 -8.33 14.24 16.17
N MET A 195 -9.05 14.40 15.05
CA MET A 195 -8.51 14.95 13.81
C MET A 195 -8.74 16.46 13.71
N PRO A 196 -7.85 17.19 13.00
CA PRO A 196 -8.09 18.59 12.68
C PRO A 196 -9.42 18.80 11.96
N ARG A 197 -10.05 19.96 12.18
CA ARG A 197 -11.36 20.28 11.58
C ARG A 197 -11.28 20.65 10.10
N THR A 198 -10.12 21.09 9.63
CA THR A 198 -9.91 21.53 8.25
C THR A 198 -8.80 20.74 7.57
N ARG A 199 -8.85 20.64 6.25
CA ARG A 199 -7.77 20.03 5.45
C ARG A 199 -6.46 20.84 5.53
N ALA A 200 -6.55 22.16 5.64
CA ALA A 200 -5.38 23.03 5.80
C ALA A 200 -4.63 22.70 7.08
N ALA A 201 -5.33 22.53 8.19
CA ALA A 201 -4.72 22.12 9.47
C ALA A 201 -4.16 20.68 9.42
N LEU A 202 -4.77 19.78 8.63
CA LEU A 202 -4.28 18.44 8.43
C LEU A 202 -2.91 18.42 7.71
N ASN A 203 -2.72 19.36 6.79
CA ASN A 203 -1.47 19.56 6.04
C ASN A 203 -0.45 20.45 6.76
N GLY A 204 -0.71 20.85 8.02
CA GLY A 204 0.20 21.70 8.79
C GLY A 204 0.23 23.17 8.34
N ALA A 205 -0.73 23.61 7.50
CA ALA A 205 -0.79 24.97 6.98
C ALA A 205 -1.43 25.98 7.94
N GLU A 206 -2.08 25.51 9.01
CA GLU A 206 -2.59 26.35 10.11
C GLU A 206 -1.67 26.13 11.33
N ARG A 207 -0.84 27.13 11.63
CA ARG A 207 -0.20 27.28 12.92
C ARG A 207 -0.93 28.36 13.72
#